data_28d8fd3267d27a74c66cf0799edfa967
#
_entry.id   28d8fd3267d27a74c66cf0799edfa967
#
_cell.length_a   1.000
_cell.length_b   1.000
_cell.length_c   1.000
_cell.angle_alpha   90.00
_cell.angle_beta   90.00
_cell.angle_gamma   90.00
#
_symmetry.space_group_name_H-M   'P 1'
#
loop_
_entity.id
_entity.type
_entity.pdbx_description
1 polymer ?
#
loop_
_entity_poly.entity_id
_entity_poly.type
_entity_poly.pdbx_seq_one_letter_code
_entity_poly.pdbx_strand_id
1 'polypeptide(L)'
;MLKRYSALDPSYLPGSYPLDEQISVRFKELSNLHLQQLTCWPNTLPETENFFKKELNVNNSPDFNKGIIKEGYSIWRMEPFKWWVLEKELDFPGELGTNLDMSHSFACISVSGDHATLLLNRHLPIDLRENKFPSASSASSAIHHVSIKLLKISTNNYYLLIPR
;
A
#
# COMPACT_ATOMS: atom_id res chain seq x y z
N MET A 1 0.81 3.78 -27.11
CA MET A 1 0.92 3.54 -25.66
C MET A 1 0.74 4.88 -24.95
N LEU A 2 -0.26 5.02 -24.09
CA LEU A 2 -0.49 6.26 -23.33
C LEU A 2 0.66 6.45 -22.33
N LYS A 3 1.28 7.64 -22.35
CA LYS A 3 2.36 7.97 -21.43
C LYS A 3 1.75 8.28 -20.06
N ARG A 4 2.25 7.61 -19.01
CA ARG A 4 1.83 7.89 -17.63
C ARG A 4 2.52 9.18 -17.16
N TYR A 5 1.70 10.13 -16.69
CA TYR A 5 2.18 11.35 -16.05
C TYR A 5 1.98 11.26 -14.54
N SER A 6 2.90 11.87 -13.78
CA SER A 6 2.74 12.03 -12.35
C SER A 6 1.50 12.87 -12.05
N ALA A 7 0.71 12.47 -11.05
CA ALA A 7 -0.39 13.29 -10.54
C ALA A 7 0.11 14.50 -9.73
N LEU A 8 1.38 14.49 -9.34
CA LEU A 8 2.02 15.50 -8.49
C LEU A 8 2.80 16.54 -9.30
N ASP A 9 3.06 16.29 -10.59
CA ASP A 9 3.73 17.23 -11.46
C ASP A 9 2.81 18.44 -11.79
N PRO A 10 3.27 19.71 -11.68
CA PRO A 10 4.63 20.18 -11.40
C PRO A 10 4.96 20.46 -9.92
N SER A 11 4.06 20.18 -9.00
CA SER A 11 4.18 20.59 -7.58
C SER A 11 5.05 19.67 -6.73
N TYR A 12 5.46 18.52 -7.29
CA TYR A 12 6.22 17.54 -6.53
C TYR A 12 7.70 17.88 -6.46
N LEU A 13 8.19 18.09 -5.25
CA LEU A 13 9.61 18.27 -4.95
C LEU A 13 10.10 17.05 -4.18
N PRO A 14 10.76 16.07 -4.84
CA PRO A 14 11.34 14.93 -4.14
C PRO A 14 12.50 15.39 -3.27
N GLY A 15 12.67 14.79 -2.10
CA GLY A 15 13.77 15.16 -1.24
C GLY A 15 13.70 14.59 0.17
N SER A 16 14.71 14.96 0.96
CA SER A 16 14.80 14.72 2.40
C SER A 16 14.54 16.01 3.14
N TYR A 17 13.79 15.96 4.23
CA TYR A 17 13.38 17.13 5.01
C TYR A 17 13.59 16.89 6.52
N PRO A 18 13.97 17.91 7.32
CA PRO A 18 14.51 19.18 6.84
C PRO A 18 15.84 19.00 6.09
N LEU A 19 16.31 20.06 5.48
CA LEU A 19 17.55 20.08 4.72
C LEU A 19 18.80 19.93 5.60
N ASP A 20 18.66 20.11 6.92
CA ASP A 20 19.73 19.93 7.86
C ASP A 20 19.70 18.52 8.49
N GLU A 21 20.88 17.95 8.80
CA GLU A 21 21.15 16.51 8.95
C GLU A 21 20.49 15.83 10.17
N GLN A 22 19.86 16.53 11.09
CA GLN A 22 19.41 15.95 12.37
C GLN A 22 18.02 15.31 12.34
N ILE A 23 17.15 15.68 11.41
CA ILE A 23 15.81 15.11 11.28
C ILE A 23 15.54 14.79 9.82
N SER A 24 15.67 13.53 9.42
CA SER A 24 15.46 13.16 8.03
C SER A 24 14.13 12.43 7.83
N VAL A 25 13.26 13.02 7.02
CA VAL A 25 12.15 12.33 6.38
C VAL A 25 12.31 12.48 4.88
N ARG A 26 12.27 11.36 4.18
CA ARG A 26 12.40 11.31 2.73
C ARG A 26 11.04 11.03 2.11
N PHE A 27 10.70 11.83 1.11
CA PHE A 27 9.53 11.63 0.26
C PHE A 27 9.96 11.23 -1.15
N LYS A 28 9.31 10.21 -1.70
CA LYS A 28 9.54 9.75 -3.07
C LYS A 28 8.23 9.28 -3.69
N GLU A 29 7.85 9.84 -4.83
CA GLU A 29 6.75 9.30 -5.63
C GLU A 29 7.19 7.97 -6.29
N LEU A 30 6.31 6.97 -6.23
CA LEU A 30 6.43 5.70 -6.94
C LEU A 30 5.55 5.79 -8.21
N SER A 31 6.07 6.46 -9.25
CA SER A 31 5.31 6.88 -10.44
C SER A 31 4.82 5.73 -11.32
N ASN A 32 5.47 4.55 -11.25
CA ASN A 32 5.15 3.39 -12.07
C ASN A 32 4.64 2.20 -11.27
N LEU A 33 4.06 2.46 -10.11
CA LEU A 33 3.51 1.40 -9.26
C LEU A 33 2.46 0.59 -10.03
N HIS A 34 2.66 -0.72 -10.13
CA HIS A 34 1.62 -1.65 -10.55
C HIS A 34 0.74 -1.98 -9.35
N LEU A 35 -0.56 -1.74 -9.47
CA LEU A 35 -1.54 -1.99 -8.41
C LEU A 35 -2.74 -2.73 -8.98
N GLN A 36 -2.95 -3.96 -8.51
CA GLN A 36 -4.07 -4.80 -8.85
C GLN A 36 -5.00 -4.94 -7.64
N GLN A 37 -6.30 -4.74 -7.82
CA GLN A 37 -7.31 -5.03 -6.81
C GLN A 37 -8.00 -6.34 -7.15
N LEU A 38 -8.00 -7.26 -6.20
CA LEU A 38 -8.72 -8.54 -6.27
C LEU A 38 -9.83 -8.54 -5.23
N THR A 39 -11.04 -8.88 -5.65
CA THR A 39 -12.21 -8.97 -4.75
C THR A 39 -12.86 -10.32 -4.97
N CYS A 40 -12.98 -11.14 -3.93
CA CYS A 40 -13.65 -12.43 -4.03
C CYS A 40 -15.15 -12.33 -3.70
N TRP A 41 -15.90 -13.31 -4.17
CA TRP A 41 -17.25 -13.50 -3.70
C TRP A 41 -17.22 -14.04 -2.26
N PRO A 42 -18.21 -13.74 -1.41
CA PRO A 42 -18.20 -14.23 -0.03
C PRO A 42 -18.13 -15.76 0.10
N ASN A 43 -18.74 -16.48 -0.84
CA ASN A 43 -18.76 -17.95 -0.87
C ASN A 43 -17.50 -18.59 -1.47
N THR A 44 -16.61 -17.80 -2.09
CA THR A 44 -15.36 -18.30 -2.69
C THR A 44 -14.11 -17.88 -1.88
N LEU A 45 -14.30 -17.41 -0.67
CA LEU A 45 -13.18 -16.98 0.19
C LEU A 45 -12.16 -18.11 0.46
N PRO A 46 -12.56 -19.35 0.80
CA PRO A 46 -11.60 -20.43 1.04
C PRO A 46 -10.76 -20.78 -0.21
N GLU A 47 -11.40 -20.80 -1.38
CA GLU A 47 -10.74 -21.05 -2.66
C GLU A 47 -9.78 -19.92 -3.05
N THR A 48 -10.19 -18.68 -2.79
CA THR A 48 -9.35 -17.48 -2.99
C THR A 48 -8.12 -17.51 -2.07
N GLU A 49 -8.27 -17.90 -0.82
CA GLU A 49 -7.13 -18.04 0.09
C GLU A 49 -6.18 -19.16 -0.36
N ASN A 50 -6.71 -20.26 -0.89
CA ASN A 50 -5.90 -21.32 -1.48
C ASN A 50 -5.19 -20.86 -2.77
N PHE A 51 -5.86 -20.06 -3.60
CA PHE A 51 -5.25 -19.43 -4.77
C PHE A 51 -4.03 -18.59 -4.36
N PHE A 52 -4.14 -17.73 -3.37
CA PHE A 52 -3.00 -16.92 -2.89
C PHE A 52 -1.87 -17.78 -2.33
N LYS A 53 -2.18 -18.85 -1.59
CA LYS A 53 -1.14 -19.79 -1.10
C LYS A 53 -0.32 -20.36 -2.23
N LYS A 54 -0.98 -20.77 -3.31
CA LYS A 54 -0.33 -21.38 -4.48
C LYS A 54 0.44 -20.35 -5.31
N GLU A 55 -0.21 -19.24 -5.72
CA GLU A 55 0.37 -18.26 -6.65
C GLU A 55 1.47 -17.39 -6.02
N LEU A 56 1.39 -17.15 -4.71
CA LEU A 56 2.33 -16.31 -3.98
C LEU A 56 3.31 -17.12 -3.13
N ASN A 57 3.20 -18.45 -3.12
CA ASN A 57 4.01 -19.33 -2.28
C ASN A 57 4.06 -18.84 -0.81
N VAL A 58 2.87 -18.63 -0.23
CA VAL A 58 2.70 -18.19 1.16
C VAL A 58 1.92 -19.23 1.95
N ASN A 59 2.18 -19.34 3.24
CA ASN A 59 1.50 -20.33 4.08
C ASN A 59 0.02 -19.97 4.32
N ASN A 60 -0.27 -18.68 4.44
CA ASN A 60 -1.62 -18.16 4.67
C ASN A 60 -1.83 -16.88 3.86
N SER A 61 -3.09 -16.60 3.50
CA SER A 61 -3.50 -15.25 3.06
C SER A 61 -3.28 -14.24 4.20
N PRO A 62 -2.98 -12.95 3.90
CA PRO A 62 -2.88 -11.96 4.95
C PRO A 62 -4.21 -11.77 5.68
N ASP A 63 -4.14 -11.52 6.98
CA ASP A 63 -5.28 -11.14 7.80
C ASP A 63 -5.79 -9.75 7.42
N PHE A 64 -6.98 -9.40 7.89
CA PHE A 64 -7.56 -8.07 7.65
C PHE A 64 -6.65 -6.95 8.18
N ASN A 65 -6.45 -5.92 7.37
CA ASN A 65 -5.51 -4.81 7.61
C ASN A 65 -4.05 -5.24 7.78
N LYS A 66 -3.69 -6.39 7.21
CA LYS A 66 -2.31 -6.90 7.16
C LYS A 66 -1.87 -7.12 5.73
N GLY A 67 -0.56 -7.20 5.57
CA GLY A 67 0.08 -7.55 4.30
C GLY A 67 1.10 -8.66 4.45
N ILE A 68 1.51 -9.19 3.32
CA ILE A 68 2.69 -10.05 3.17
C ILE A 68 3.59 -9.33 2.19
N ILE A 69 4.81 -9.04 2.62
CA ILE A 69 5.82 -8.33 1.83
C ILE A 69 6.89 -9.36 1.45
N LYS A 70 7.15 -9.47 0.16
CA LYS A 70 8.16 -10.32 -0.45
C LYS A 70 9.11 -9.47 -1.30
N GLU A 71 10.22 -10.06 -1.72
CA GLU A 71 11.07 -9.40 -2.69
C GLU A 71 10.33 -9.20 -4.01
N GLY A 72 10.25 -7.94 -4.46
CA GLY A 72 9.60 -7.56 -5.71
C GLY A 72 8.08 -7.43 -5.70
N TYR A 73 7.37 -7.80 -4.62
CA TYR A 73 5.92 -7.59 -4.55
C TYR A 73 5.38 -7.58 -3.12
N SER A 74 4.13 -7.13 -2.96
CA SER A 74 3.40 -7.27 -1.71
C SER A 74 1.90 -7.50 -1.95
N ILE A 75 1.25 -8.23 -1.03
CA ILE A 75 -0.20 -8.40 -1.01
C ILE A 75 -0.76 -7.91 0.31
N TRP A 76 -1.88 -7.18 0.26
CA TRP A 76 -2.50 -6.52 1.39
C TRP A 76 -3.99 -6.81 1.43
N ARG A 77 -4.51 -7.30 2.55
CA ARG A 77 -5.96 -7.48 2.73
C ARG A 77 -6.55 -6.18 3.26
N MET A 78 -7.13 -5.39 2.35
CA MET A 78 -7.65 -4.05 2.65
C MET A 78 -9.05 -4.05 3.25
N GLU A 79 -9.86 -5.05 2.88
CA GLU A 79 -11.22 -5.30 3.37
C GLU A 79 -11.46 -6.81 3.49
N PRO A 80 -12.53 -7.28 4.13
CA PRO A 80 -12.75 -8.71 4.37
C PRO A 80 -12.65 -9.60 3.13
N PHE A 81 -13.08 -9.08 1.96
CA PHE A 81 -13.09 -9.81 0.68
C PHE A 81 -12.27 -9.11 -0.41
N LYS A 82 -11.38 -8.18 -0.04
CA LYS A 82 -10.63 -7.35 -0.97
C LYS A 82 -9.15 -7.31 -0.65
N TRP A 83 -8.34 -7.59 -1.66
CA TRP A 83 -6.87 -7.52 -1.58
C TRP A 83 -6.32 -6.56 -2.62
N TRP A 84 -5.22 -5.95 -2.27
CA TRP A 84 -4.38 -5.18 -3.16
C TRP A 84 -3.05 -5.89 -3.34
N VAL A 85 -2.67 -6.13 -4.59
CA VAL A 85 -1.38 -6.70 -4.97
C VAL A 85 -0.56 -5.60 -5.63
N LEU A 86 0.62 -5.35 -5.09
CA LEU A 86 1.55 -4.33 -5.58
C LEU A 86 2.73 -5.03 -6.26
N GLU A 87 3.13 -4.50 -7.42
CA GLU A 87 4.31 -4.91 -8.21
C GLU A 87 4.28 -6.36 -8.72
N LYS A 88 3.12 -7.00 -8.73
CA LYS A 88 2.90 -8.31 -9.33
C LYS A 88 1.52 -8.38 -9.93
N GLU A 89 1.42 -8.93 -11.13
CA GLU A 89 0.13 -9.28 -11.74
C GLU A 89 -0.20 -10.74 -11.43
N LEU A 90 -1.44 -10.97 -11.02
CA LEU A 90 -1.99 -12.29 -10.78
C LEU A 90 -3.15 -12.54 -11.76
N ASP A 91 -3.14 -13.69 -12.41
CA ASP A 91 -4.27 -14.16 -13.22
C ASP A 91 -5.35 -14.72 -12.30
N PHE A 92 -6.19 -13.80 -11.78
CA PHE A 92 -7.22 -14.13 -10.80
C PHE A 92 -8.45 -14.71 -11.49
N PRO A 93 -8.86 -15.96 -11.16
CA PRO A 93 -9.98 -16.62 -11.82
C PRO A 93 -11.30 -15.88 -11.61
N GLY A 94 -12.05 -15.65 -12.71
CA GLY A 94 -13.34 -14.91 -12.66
C GLY A 94 -14.43 -15.61 -11.86
N GLU A 95 -14.37 -16.94 -11.70
CA GLU A 95 -15.26 -17.69 -10.82
C GLU A 95 -15.03 -17.42 -9.34
N LEU A 96 -13.82 -16.99 -8.95
CA LEU A 96 -13.51 -16.63 -7.57
C LEU A 96 -13.93 -15.21 -7.22
N GLY A 97 -13.98 -14.31 -8.22
CA GLY A 97 -14.31 -12.91 -7.97
C GLY A 97 -13.96 -11.99 -9.12
N THR A 98 -13.53 -10.78 -8.80
CA THR A 98 -13.17 -9.75 -9.78
C THR A 98 -11.74 -9.29 -9.64
N ASN A 99 -11.15 -8.93 -10.78
CA ASN A 99 -9.82 -8.37 -10.91
C ASN A 99 -9.91 -6.98 -11.56
N LEU A 100 -9.25 -6.00 -10.98
CA LEU A 100 -9.25 -4.62 -11.47
C LEU A 100 -7.83 -4.02 -11.42
N ASP A 101 -7.35 -3.52 -12.55
CA ASP A 101 -6.13 -2.71 -12.59
C ASP A 101 -6.39 -1.32 -12.00
N MET A 102 -5.76 -1.04 -10.86
CA MET A 102 -5.85 0.22 -10.14
C MET A 102 -4.59 1.08 -10.25
N SER A 103 -3.64 0.70 -11.12
CA SER A 103 -2.33 1.36 -11.26
C SER A 103 -2.44 2.85 -11.59
N HIS A 104 -3.52 3.27 -12.27
CA HIS A 104 -3.79 4.66 -12.61
C HIS A 104 -4.73 5.38 -11.63
N SER A 105 -5.29 4.69 -10.65
CA SER A 105 -6.28 5.25 -9.73
C SER A 105 -5.66 5.98 -8.55
N PHE A 106 -4.38 5.70 -8.27
CA PHE A 106 -3.68 6.25 -7.11
C PHE A 106 -2.34 6.86 -7.49
N ALA A 107 -1.99 7.95 -6.82
CA ALA A 107 -0.61 8.39 -6.64
C ALA A 107 -0.05 7.68 -5.41
N CYS A 108 1.16 7.13 -5.51
CA CYS A 108 1.81 6.47 -4.38
C CYS A 108 3.04 7.26 -3.94
N ILE A 109 3.08 7.65 -2.67
CA ILE A 109 4.21 8.35 -2.05
C ILE A 109 4.83 7.44 -1.01
N SER A 110 6.12 7.13 -1.18
CA SER A 110 6.92 6.53 -0.12
C SER A 110 7.37 7.62 0.85
N VAL A 111 7.13 7.38 2.15
CA VAL A 111 7.60 8.23 3.26
C VAL A 111 8.50 7.38 4.14
N SER A 112 9.77 7.77 4.26
CA SER A 112 10.77 6.97 4.98
C SER A 112 11.76 7.86 5.76
N GLY A 113 12.45 7.27 6.74
CA GLY A 113 13.45 7.93 7.58
C GLY A 113 13.08 7.88 9.06
N ASP A 114 14.04 8.16 9.94
CA ASP A 114 13.92 7.95 11.38
C ASP A 114 12.73 8.66 12.03
N HIS A 115 12.31 9.79 11.46
CA HIS A 115 11.20 10.57 11.94
C HIS A 115 9.91 10.42 11.12
N ALA A 116 9.85 9.47 10.15
CA ALA A 116 8.67 9.26 9.33
C ALA A 116 7.42 8.91 10.17
N THR A 117 7.57 8.00 11.15
CA THR A 117 6.49 7.66 12.09
C THR A 117 6.02 8.85 12.90
N LEU A 118 6.95 9.67 13.42
CA LEU A 118 6.62 10.85 14.21
C LEU A 118 5.87 11.89 13.37
N LEU A 119 6.32 12.13 12.14
CA LEU A 119 5.64 13.03 11.21
C LEU A 119 4.22 12.56 10.91
N LEU A 120 4.06 11.30 10.52
CA LEU A 120 2.76 10.76 10.15
C LEU A 120 1.78 10.74 11.33
N ASN A 121 2.24 10.44 12.56
CA ASN A 121 1.42 10.48 13.77
C ASN A 121 0.84 11.87 14.07
N ARG A 122 1.45 12.95 13.57
CA ARG A 122 0.92 14.32 13.73
C ARG A 122 -0.23 14.63 12.77
N HIS A 123 -0.32 13.90 11.66
CA HIS A 123 -1.28 14.18 10.59
C HIS A 123 -2.35 13.11 10.43
N LEU A 124 -2.14 11.92 11.01
CA LEU A 124 -3.06 10.79 10.92
C LEU A 124 -3.67 10.49 12.29
N PRO A 125 -4.99 10.24 12.36
CA PRO A 125 -5.67 9.85 13.61
C PRO A 125 -5.46 8.36 13.91
N ILE A 126 -4.22 7.88 13.75
CA ILE A 126 -3.81 6.47 13.95
C ILE A 126 -2.51 6.47 14.74
N ASP A 127 -2.41 5.61 15.74
CA ASP A 127 -1.16 5.37 16.47
C ASP A 127 -0.26 4.43 15.65
N LEU A 128 0.79 4.99 15.03
CA LEU A 128 1.72 4.27 14.15
C LEU A 128 2.92 3.66 14.88
N ARG A 129 2.95 3.73 16.22
CA ARG A 129 4.01 3.07 17.01
C ARG A 129 4.05 1.58 16.73
N GLU A 130 5.25 0.97 16.77
CA GLU A 130 5.46 -0.41 16.34
C GLU A 130 4.58 -1.43 17.11
N ASN A 131 4.31 -1.19 18.38
CA ASN A 131 3.47 -2.05 19.21
C ASN A 131 1.95 -1.93 18.88
N LYS A 132 1.51 -0.91 18.16
CA LYS A 132 0.11 -0.69 17.75
C LYS A 132 -0.10 -0.89 16.26
N PHE A 133 0.87 -0.50 15.47
CA PHE A 133 0.86 -0.59 14.01
C PHE A 133 2.19 -1.20 13.54
N PRO A 134 2.39 -2.52 13.72
CA PRO A 134 3.64 -3.20 13.33
C PRO A 134 3.83 -3.19 11.81
N SER A 135 5.05 -3.51 11.37
CA SER A 135 5.36 -3.70 9.96
C SER A 135 4.38 -4.68 9.30
N ALA A 136 4.11 -4.51 8.01
CA ALA A 136 3.06 -5.18 7.26
C ALA A 136 1.62 -4.91 7.78
N SER A 137 1.38 -3.80 8.47
CA SER A 137 0.02 -3.30 8.77
C SER A 137 -0.45 -2.32 7.72
N SER A 138 -1.76 -2.31 7.45
CA SER A 138 -2.41 -1.34 6.57
C SER A 138 -3.60 -0.66 7.25
N ALA A 139 -3.94 0.54 6.80
CA ALA A 139 -5.12 1.26 7.28
C ALA A 139 -5.69 2.17 6.19
N SER A 140 -7.00 2.40 6.26
CA SER A 140 -7.66 3.49 5.55
C SER A 140 -7.80 4.67 6.50
N SER A 141 -7.38 5.85 6.07
CA SER A 141 -7.37 7.06 6.89
C SER A 141 -7.53 8.32 6.03
N ALA A 142 -7.33 9.48 6.62
CA ALA A 142 -7.29 10.74 5.89
C ALA A 142 -6.21 11.66 6.47
N ILE A 143 -5.57 12.44 5.61
CA ILE A 143 -4.75 13.58 5.97
C ILE A 143 -5.56 14.82 5.63
N HIS A 144 -5.96 15.60 6.64
CA HIS A 144 -6.98 16.64 6.51
C HIS A 144 -8.26 16.08 5.88
N HIS A 145 -8.57 16.45 4.65
CA HIS A 145 -9.78 16.02 3.91
C HIS A 145 -9.48 15.01 2.79
N VAL A 146 -8.21 14.59 2.65
CA VAL A 146 -7.79 13.68 1.58
C VAL A 146 -7.76 12.26 2.11
N SER A 147 -8.60 11.40 1.57
CA SER A 147 -8.58 9.96 1.88
C SER A 147 -7.28 9.33 1.43
N ILE A 148 -6.70 8.48 2.26
CA ILE A 148 -5.50 7.72 1.93
C ILE A 148 -5.63 6.25 2.31
N LYS A 149 -4.86 5.41 1.63
CA LYS A 149 -4.51 4.07 2.12
C LYS A 149 -3.06 4.11 2.57
N LEU A 150 -2.83 3.71 3.81
CA LEU A 150 -1.52 3.66 4.44
C LEU A 150 -1.06 2.21 4.51
N LEU A 151 0.13 1.92 4.00
CA LEU A 151 0.79 0.62 4.09
C LEU A 151 2.12 0.82 4.83
N LYS A 152 2.33 0.09 5.93
CA LYS A 152 3.63 0.09 6.62
C LYS A 152 4.52 -1.00 6.06
N ILE A 153 5.52 -0.62 5.30
CA ILE A 153 6.42 -1.55 4.62
C ILE A 153 7.45 -2.15 5.60
N SER A 154 8.03 -1.29 6.43
CA SER A 154 8.97 -1.66 7.49
C SER A 154 8.99 -0.57 8.55
N THR A 155 9.82 -0.71 9.58
CA THR A 155 10.02 0.35 10.57
C THR A 155 10.37 1.67 9.87
N ASN A 156 9.62 2.73 10.17
CA ASN A 156 9.79 4.07 9.61
C ASN A 156 9.76 4.13 8.06
N ASN A 157 9.06 3.19 7.39
CA ASN A 157 8.88 3.20 5.95
C ASN A 157 7.43 2.89 5.59
N TYR A 158 6.77 3.83 4.92
CA TYR A 158 5.35 3.80 4.63
C TYR A 158 5.08 4.12 3.16
N TYR A 159 4.03 3.52 2.61
CA TYR A 159 3.43 3.93 1.35
C TYR A 159 2.08 4.58 1.64
N LEU A 160 1.89 5.78 1.10
CA LEU A 160 0.62 6.48 1.08
C LEU A 160 0.06 6.42 -0.34
N LEU A 161 -1.07 5.75 -0.50
CA LEU A 161 -1.78 5.71 -1.77
C LEU A 161 -2.94 6.70 -1.68
N ILE A 162 -2.89 7.71 -2.54
CA ILE A 162 -3.79 8.86 -2.58
C ILE A 162 -4.59 8.78 -3.88
N PRO A 163 -5.93 8.78 -3.84
CA PRO A 163 -6.75 8.81 -5.06
C PRO A 163 -6.36 9.98 -5.97
N ARG A 164 -6.37 9.73 -7.27
CA ARG A 164 -6.08 10.75 -8.29
C ARG A 164 -7.31 11.57 -8.63
#